data_c113764f28abd8baae117e2bde6dc552
#
_entry.id   c113764f28abd8baae117e2bde6dc552
#
_cell.length_a   1.000
_cell.length_b   1.000
_cell.length_c   1.000
_cell.angle_alpha   90.00
_cell.angle_beta   90.00
_cell.angle_gamma   90.00
#
_symmetry.space_group_name_H-M   'P 1'
#
loop_
_entity.id
_entity.type
_entity.pdbx_description
1 polymer ?
#
loop_
_entity_poly.entity_id
_entity_poly.type
_entity_poly.pdbx_seq_one_letter_code
_entity_poly.pdbx_strand_id
1 'polypeptide(L)'
;MDERGSGAAVTGFVVGALVALGFAVVISLLPDFLLLETPWRAVVYVAVALVAPPTVWFLQWVARLRRLDQRLMFTLAAAGAMTFDGLAIGFIPALYGQTGQALAWVASALIFAFASLIVAGQLMLGNVVPALER
;
A
#
# COMPACT_ATOMS: atom_id res chain seq x y z
N MET A 1 -16.81 -20.70 1.78
CA MET A 1 -15.71 -20.01 1.07
C MET A 1 -14.83 -21.09 0.45
N ASP A 2 -14.63 -21.03 -0.85
CA ASP A 2 -13.83 -22.02 -1.57
C ASP A 2 -12.36 -21.91 -1.12
N GLU A 3 -11.62 -23.02 -1.07
CA GLU A 3 -10.21 -23.05 -0.65
C GLU A 3 -9.33 -22.06 -1.44
N ARG A 4 -9.66 -21.82 -2.71
CA ARG A 4 -8.96 -20.83 -3.55
C ARG A 4 -9.19 -19.39 -3.09
N GLY A 5 -10.40 -19.07 -2.62
CA GLY A 5 -10.71 -17.75 -2.07
C GLY A 5 -10.00 -17.51 -0.74
N SER A 6 -9.93 -18.53 0.13
CA SER A 6 -9.20 -18.45 1.39
C SER A 6 -7.70 -18.24 1.18
N GLY A 7 -7.09 -18.97 0.21
CA GLY A 7 -5.68 -18.80 -0.14
C GLY A 7 -5.36 -17.40 -0.67
N ALA A 8 -6.24 -16.83 -1.52
CA ALA A 8 -6.08 -15.47 -2.03
C ALA A 8 -6.17 -14.43 -0.90
N ALA A 9 -7.09 -14.63 0.03
CA ALA A 9 -7.29 -13.75 1.16
C ALA A 9 -6.04 -13.67 2.05
N VAL A 10 -5.54 -14.82 2.50
CA VAL A 10 -4.37 -14.88 3.35
C VAL A 10 -3.12 -14.37 2.63
N THR A 11 -2.90 -14.79 1.39
CA THR A 11 -1.75 -14.36 0.61
C THR A 11 -1.78 -12.85 0.39
N GLY A 12 -2.92 -12.29 -0.01
CA GLY A 12 -3.08 -10.85 -0.21
C GLY A 12 -2.76 -10.07 1.06
N PHE A 13 -3.38 -10.45 2.18
CA PHE A 13 -3.18 -9.78 3.46
C PHE A 13 -1.70 -9.80 3.91
N VAL A 14 -1.05 -10.96 3.85
CA VAL A 14 0.36 -11.11 4.25
C VAL A 14 1.29 -10.32 3.30
N VAL A 15 1.08 -10.41 1.99
CA VAL A 15 1.88 -9.64 1.02
C VAL A 15 1.70 -8.14 1.24
N GLY A 16 0.49 -7.67 1.49
CA GLY A 16 0.23 -6.27 1.82
C GLY A 16 0.95 -5.80 3.06
N ALA A 17 0.91 -6.57 4.15
CA ALA A 17 1.64 -6.27 5.38
C ALA A 17 3.16 -6.24 5.16
N LEU A 18 3.71 -7.15 4.35
CA LEU A 18 5.14 -7.15 4.02
C LEU A 18 5.55 -5.95 3.17
N VAL A 19 4.72 -5.54 2.22
CA VAL A 19 4.93 -4.32 1.43
C VAL A 19 4.92 -3.10 2.35
N ALA A 20 3.97 -3.00 3.28
CA ALA A 20 3.92 -1.91 4.25
C ALA A 20 5.16 -1.88 5.16
N LEU A 21 5.64 -3.04 5.63
CA LEU A 21 6.90 -3.14 6.37
C LEU A 21 8.08 -2.61 5.55
N GLY A 22 8.16 -2.96 4.27
CA GLY A 22 9.19 -2.44 3.37
C GLY A 22 9.14 -0.91 3.26
N PHE A 23 7.95 -0.32 3.12
CA PHE A 23 7.78 1.13 3.12
C PHE A 23 8.13 1.76 4.46
N ALA A 24 7.78 1.14 5.59
CA ALA A 24 8.16 1.62 6.91
C ALA A 24 9.69 1.72 7.06
N VAL A 25 10.43 0.71 6.58
CA VAL A 25 11.90 0.75 6.54
C VAL A 25 12.41 1.89 5.67
N VAL A 26 11.85 2.10 4.49
CA VAL A 26 12.23 3.23 3.62
C VAL A 26 11.97 4.57 4.32
N ILE A 27 10.80 4.72 4.94
CA ILE A 27 10.44 5.95 5.67
C ILE A 27 11.40 6.18 6.85
N SER A 28 11.81 5.13 7.55
CA SER A 28 12.74 5.24 8.68
C SER A 28 14.12 5.77 8.29
N LEU A 29 14.47 5.66 7.01
CA LEU A 29 15.74 6.17 6.46
C LEU A 29 15.63 7.59 5.91
N LEU A 30 14.42 8.16 5.86
CA LEU A 30 14.22 9.52 5.37
C LEU A 30 14.66 10.55 6.41
N PRO A 31 15.40 11.60 6.00
CA PRO A 31 15.69 12.72 6.87
C PRO A 31 14.42 13.49 7.26
N ASP A 32 14.35 13.96 8.49
CA ASP A 32 13.17 14.65 9.04
C ASP A 32 12.74 15.88 8.22
N PHE A 33 13.68 16.60 7.62
CA PHE A 33 13.38 17.80 6.83
C PHE A 33 12.48 17.51 5.62
N LEU A 34 12.54 16.29 5.05
CA LEU A 34 11.67 15.88 3.94
C LEU A 34 10.19 15.84 4.33
N LEU A 35 9.90 15.69 5.60
CA LEU A 35 8.55 15.65 6.15
C LEU A 35 8.14 16.99 6.79
N LEU A 36 9.08 17.69 7.40
CA LEU A 36 8.79 18.92 8.15
C LEU A 36 8.68 20.15 7.24
N GLU A 37 9.51 20.23 6.19
CA GLU A 37 9.50 21.37 5.27
C GLU A 37 8.47 21.18 4.15
N THR A 38 7.60 22.17 3.95
CA THR A 38 6.49 22.09 3.01
C THR A 38 6.88 21.74 1.57
N PRO A 39 7.91 22.35 0.96
CA PRO A 39 8.26 22.02 -0.43
C PRO A 39 8.75 20.56 -0.59
N TRP A 40 9.55 20.08 0.36
CA TRP A 40 10.04 18.71 0.35
C TRP A 40 8.95 17.69 0.65
N ARG A 41 8.05 18.03 1.56
CA ARG A 41 6.86 17.21 1.83
C ARG A 41 5.99 17.05 0.59
N ALA A 42 5.82 18.09 -0.22
CA ALA A 42 5.10 17.98 -1.49
C ALA A 42 5.79 16.97 -2.44
N VAL A 43 7.11 16.97 -2.50
CA VAL A 43 7.88 15.99 -3.28
C VAL A 43 7.63 14.56 -2.76
N VAL A 44 7.61 14.35 -1.45
CA VAL A 44 7.30 13.04 -0.85
C VAL A 44 5.91 12.56 -1.26
N TYR A 45 4.90 13.43 -1.23
CA TYR A 45 3.53 13.08 -1.63
C TYR A 45 3.43 12.72 -3.12
N VAL A 46 4.12 13.47 -3.98
CA VAL A 46 4.18 13.14 -5.43
C VAL A 46 4.87 11.79 -5.63
N ALA A 47 6.00 11.55 -4.94
CA ALA A 47 6.71 10.27 -5.01
C ALA A 47 5.82 9.09 -4.56
N VAL A 48 5.09 9.26 -3.48
CA VAL A 48 4.13 8.26 -2.96
C VAL A 48 3.05 7.95 -3.99
N ALA A 49 2.48 8.96 -4.64
CA ALA A 49 1.49 8.76 -5.70
C ALA A 49 2.07 8.01 -6.90
N LEU A 50 3.30 8.32 -7.29
CA LEU A 50 4.00 7.66 -8.41
C LEU A 50 4.38 6.19 -8.11
N VAL A 51 4.50 5.81 -6.85
CA VAL A 51 4.79 4.41 -6.43
C VAL A 51 3.53 3.54 -6.47
N ALA A 52 2.34 4.13 -6.45
CA ALA A 52 1.08 3.36 -6.44
C ALA A 52 0.91 2.44 -7.67
N PRO A 53 1.07 2.90 -8.94
CA PRO A 53 0.93 2.00 -10.10
C PRO A 53 1.90 0.82 -10.11
N PRO A 54 3.22 0.99 -9.86
CA PRO A 54 4.14 -0.15 -9.74
C PRO A 54 3.74 -1.14 -8.64
N THR A 55 3.22 -0.63 -7.51
CA THR A 55 2.75 -1.49 -6.42
C THR A 55 1.54 -2.32 -6.84
N VAL A 56 0.57 -1.73 -7.53
CA VAL A 56 -0.58 -2.46 -8.09
C VAL A 56 -0.10 -3.51 -9.09
N TRP A 57 0.82 -3.14 -9.98
CA TRP A 57 1.39 -4.08 -10.96
C TRP A 57 2.09 -5.26 -10.26
N PHE A 58 2.86 -5.01 -9.21
CA PHE A 58 3.51 -6.05 -8.41
C PHE A 58 2.48 -7.00 -7.79
N LEU A 59 1.40 -6.47 -7.21
CA LEU A 59 0.33 -7.29 -6.63
C LEU A 59 -0.38 -8.14 -7.69
N GLN A 60 -0.62 -7.58 -8.87
CA GLN A 60 -1.18 -8.35 -10.00
C GLN A 60 -0.23 -9.45 -10.46
N TRP A 61 1.07 -9.17 -10.51
CA TRP A 61 2.08 -10.16 -10.88
C TRP A 61 2.10 -11.33 -9.89
N VAL A 62 2.09 -11.07 -8.58
CA VAL A 62 2.01 -12.10 -7.55
C VAL A 62 0.71 -12.91 -7.68
N ALA A 63 -0.43 -12.23 -7.89
CA ALA A 63 -1.72 -12.90 -8.08
C ALA A 63 -1.70 -13.86 -9.28
N ARG A 64 -1.11 -13.43 -10.40
CA ARG A 64 -0.96 -14.27 -11.61
C ARG A 64 -0.07 -15.49 -11.36
N LEU A 65 1.09 -15.31 -10.70
CA LEU A 65 1.99 -16.41 -10.36
C LEU A 65 1.31 -17.47 -9.49
N ARG A 66 0.46 -17.04 -8.58
CA ARG A 66 -0.28 -17.91 -7.65
C ARG A 66 -1.63 -18.36 -8.20
N ARG A 67 -2.03 -17.91 -9.39
CA ARG A 67 -3.35 -18.16 -10.00
C ARG A 67 -4.51 -17.76 -9.07
N LEU A 68 -4.37 -16.63 -8.37
CA LEU A 68 -5.34 -16.08 -7.44
C LEU A 68 -6.20 -15.01 -8.11
N ASP A 69 -7.38 -14.73 -7.54
CA ASP A 69 -8.20 -13.61 -7.97
C ASP A 69 -7.48 -12.28 -7.69
N GLN A 70 -7.26 -11.49 -8.74
CA GLN A 70 -6.46 -10.27 -8.66
C GLN A 70 -7.16 -9.17 -7.85
N ARG A 71 -8.50 -9.07 -7.95
CA ARG A 71 -9.26 -8.05 -7.23
C ARG A 71 -9.31 -8.35 -5.74
N LEU A 72 -9.60 -9.61 -5.40
CA LEU A 72 -9.62 -10.06 -4.02
C LEU A 72 -8.24 -9.90 -3.38
N MET A 73 -7.19 -10.33 -4.07
CA MET A 73 -5.82 -10.19 -3.59
C MET A 73 -5.43 -8.73 -3.38
N PHE A 74 -5.77 -7.83 -4.33
CA PHE A 74 -5.51 -6.40 -4.20
C PHE A 74 -6.23 -5.80 -2.99
N THR A 75 -7.52 -6.08 -2.83
CA THR A 75 -8.31 -5.57 -1.70
C THR A 75 -7.74 -6.01 -0.36
N LEU A 76 -7.36 -7.28 -0.26
CA LEU A 76 -6.80 -7.83 0.98
C LEU A 76 -5.36 -7.41 1.22
N ALA A 77 -4.58 -7.16 0.16
CA ALA A 77 -3.27 -6.55 0.30
C ALA A 77 -3.37 -5.11 0.83
N ALA A 78 -4.31 -4.33 0.32
CA ALA A 78 -4.56 -2.99 0.87
C ALA A 78 -4.99 -3.06 2.34
N ALA A 79 -5.90 -3.98 2.70
CA ALA A 79 -6.32 -4.19 4.07
C ALA A 79 -5.16 -4.62 4.99
N GLY A 80 -4.31 -5.54 4.53
CA GLY A 80 -3.13 -6.00 5.27
C GLY A 80 -2.13 -4.89 5.52
N ALA A 81 -1.85 -4.07 4.50
CA ALA A 81 -0.97 -2.92 4.61
C ALA A 81 -1.53 -1.87 5.59
N MET A 82 -2.81 -1.52 5.47
CA MET A 82 -3.47 -0.56 6.38
C MET A 82 -3.48 -1.06 7.82
N THR A 83 -3.75 -2.35 8.03
CA THR A 83 -3.72 -2.97 9.36
C THR A 83 -2.32 -2.89 9.96
N PHE A 84 -1.30 -3.25 9.18
CA PHE A 84 0.08 -3.17 9.61
C PHE A 84 0.46 -1.74 10.00
N ASP A 85 0.23 -0.76 9.12
CA ASP A 85 0.59 0.64 9.37
C ASP A 85 -0.16 1.22 10.57
N GLY A 86 -1.46 0.92 10.69
CA GLY A 86 -2.26 1.37 11.83
C GLY A 86 -1.76 0.83 13.16
N LEU A 87 -1.44 -0.47 13.22
CA LEU A 87 -0.88 -1.08 14.42
C LEU A 87 0.55 -0.60 14.71
N ALA A 88 1.38 -0.48 13.66
CA ALA A 88 2.75 -0.03 13.81
C ALA A 88 2.83 1.42 14.32
N ILE A 89 2.06 2.34 13.76
CA ILE A 89 2.01 3.74 14.24
C ILE A 89 1.43 3.81 15.64
N GLY A 90 0.40 3.02 15.95
CA GLY A 90 -0.27 3.04 17.24
C GLY A 90 0.55 2.43 18.39
N PHE A 91 1.32 1.40 18.13
CA PHE A 91 2.01 0.62 19.17
C PHE A 91 3.53 0.61 19.05
N ILE A 92 4.08 0.77 17.86
CA ILE A 92 5.53 0.71 17.61
C ILE A 92 5.95 1.87 16.68
N PRO A 93 5.69 3.14 17.05
CA PRO A 93 5.97 4.28 16.16
C PRO A 93 7.45 4.41 15.79
N ALA A 94 8.35 3.91 16.64
CA ALA A 94 9.80 3.87 16.39
C ALA A 94 10.19 3.12 15.11
N LEU A 95 9.31 2.24 14.60
CA LEU A 95 9.52 1.51 13.35
C LEU A 95 9.69 2.46 12.14
N TYR A 96 9.04 3.63 12.18
CA TYR A 96 9.14 4.63 11.11
C TYR A 96 10.33 5.58 11.27
N GLY A 97 11.10 5.47 12.36
CA GLY A 97 12.25 6.33 12.63
C GLY A 97 11.92 7.81 12.83
N GLN A 98 10.64 8.17 12.89
CA GLN A 98 10.14 9.53 12.99
C GLN A 98 9.42 9.75 14.32
N THR A 99 9.43 10.97 14.82
CA THR A 99 8.78 11.34 16.09
C THR A 99 7.98 12.63 15.96
N GLY A 100 7.09 12.87 16.90
CA GLY A 100 6.34 14.13 17.00
C GLY A 100 5.58 14.48 15.71
N GLN A 101 5.79 15.70 15.21
CA GLN A 101 5.09 16.19 14.03
C GLN A 101 5.50 15.46 12.75
N ALA A 102 6.74 15.00 12.64
CA ALA A 102 7.18 14.22 11.48
C ALA A 102 6.41 12.89 11.38
N LEU A 103 6.16 12.22 12.50
CA LEU A 103 5.34 11.01 12.54
C LEU A 103 3.88 11.28 12.13
N ALA A 104 3.33 12.42 12.51
CA ALA A 104 1.98 12.82 12.06
C ALA A 104 1.92 13.02 10.54
N TRP A 105 2.98 13.57 9.94
CA TRP A 105 3.08 13.69 8.49
C TRP A 105 3.27 12.33 7.81
N VAL A 106 3.98 11.40 8.44
CA VAL A 106 4.04 9.99 7.95
C VAL A 106 2.66 9.38 7.90
N ALA A 107 1.88 9.49 8.98
CA ALA A 107 0.51 8.97 9.01
C ALA A 107 -0.36 9.58 7.90
N SER A 108 -0.26 10.89 7.70
CA SER A 108 -0.97 11.59 6.62
C SER A 108 -0.52 11.12 5.22
N ALA A 109 0.78 10.95 5.01
CA ALA A 109 1.31 10.44 3.75
C ALA A 109 0.87 9.00 3.46
N LEU A 110 0.75 8.15 4.48
CA LEU A 110 0.24 6.79 4.34
C LEU A 110 -1.25 6.77 3.95
N ILE A 111 -2.07 7.63 4.54
CA ILE A 111 -3.48 7.78 4.13
C ILE A 111 -3.55 8.18 2.65
N PHE A 112 -2.74 9.14 2.23
CA PHE A 112 -2.66 9.57 0.84
C PHE A 112 -2.14 8.45 -0.07
N ALA A 113 -1.16 7.65 0.39
CA ALA A 113 -0.65 6.48 -0.32
C ALA A 113 -1.75 5.44 -0.59
N PHE A 114 -2.58 5.15 0.42
CA PHE A 114 -3.70 4.23 0.26
C PHE A 114 -4.76 4.75 -0.69
N ALA A 115 -5.10 6.03 -0.62
CA ALA A 115 -6.02 6.65 -1.57
C ALA A 115 -5.47 6.54 -3.00
N SER A 116 -4.20 6.85 -3.22
CA SER A 116 -3.53 6.72 -4.52
C SER A 116 -3.49 5.26 -5.00
N LEU A 117 -3.22 4.32 -4.11
CA LEU A 117 -3.20 2.89 -4.40
C LEU A 117 -4.59 2.38 -4.83
N ILE A 118 -5.65 2.79 -4.13
CA ILE A 118 -7.03 2.43 -4.46
C ILE A 118 -7.42 2.99 -5.84
N VAL A 119 -7.10 4.26 -6.12
CA VAL A 119 -7.38 4.86 -7.43
C VAL A 119 -6.62 4.14 -8.53
N ALA A 120 -5.32 3.91 -8.36
CA ALA A 120 -4.51 3.17 -9.34
C ALA A 120 -5.05 1.74 -9.54
N GLY A 121 -5.44 1.06 -8.47
CA GLY A 121 -6.04 -0.27 -8.52
C GLY A 121 -7.34 -0.28 -9.31
N GLN A 122 -8.22 0.66 -9.08
CA GLN A 122 -9.48 0.78 -9.84
C GLN A 122 -9.24 1.03 -11.33
N LEU A 123 -8.30 1.90 -11.68
CA LEU A 123 -7.96 2.19 -13.06
C LEU A 123 -7.31 0.99 -13.77
N MET A 124 -6.43 0.27 -13.09
CA MET A 124 -5.69 -0.86 -13.67
C MET A 124 -6.50 -2.16 -13.69
N LEU A 125 -7.33 -2.41 -12.68
CA LEU A 125 -8.17 -3.60 -12.57
C LEU A 125 -9.56 -3.41 -13.18
N GLY A 126 -10.06 -2.18 -13.25
CA GLY A 126 -11.37 -1.84 -13.82
C GLY A 126 -11.44 -2.02 -15.33
N ASN A 127 -10.31 -1.90 -16.04
CA ASN A 127 -10.23 -2.10 -17.49
C ASN A 127 -10.30 -3.59 -17.91
N VAL A 128 -10.38 -4.51 -16.96
CA VAL A 128 -10.64 -5.94 -17.20
C VAL A 128 -12.15 -6.20 -17.09
N VAL A 129 -12.96 -5.39 -17.79
CA VAL A 129 -14.36 -5.77 -18.05
C VAL A 129 -14.33 -6.89 -19.10
N PRO A 130 -14.88 -8.08 -18.82
CA PRO A 130 -14.91 -9.13 -19.82
C PRO A 130 -15.73 -8.64 -21.02
N ALA A 131 -15.21 -8.83 -22.23
CA ALA A 131 -15.90 -8.61 -23.49
C ALA A 131 -17.05 -9.62 -23.71
N LEU A 132 -17.80 -9.95 -22.65
CA LEU A 132 -18.83 -10.98 -22.63
C LEU A 132 -20.28 -10.41 -22.58
N GLU A 133 -20.41 -9.09 -22.67
CA GLU A 133 -21.74 -8.47 -22.83
C GLU A 133 -21.79 -7.60 -24.09
N ARG A 134 -21.60 -8.24 -25.26
CA ARG A 134 -22.07 -7.68 -26.55
C ARG A 134 -22.75 -8.73 -27.36
#